data_3dca1e09bf24e1bc7460f9c10237d6a6
#
_entry.id   3dca1e09bf24e1bc7460f9c10237d6a6
#
_cell.length_a   1.000
_cell.length_b   1.000
_cell.length_c   1.000
_cell.angle_alpha   90.00
_cell.angle_beta   90.00
_cell.angle_gamma   90.00
#
_symmetry.space_group_name_H-M   'P 1'
#
loop_
_entity.id
_entity.type
_entity.pdbx_description
1 polymer ?
#
loop_
_entity_poly.entity_id
_entity_poly.type
_entity_poly.pdbx_seq_one_letter_code
_entity_poly.pdbx_strand_id
1 'polypeptide(L)'
;YKRQPTLENPTQLNKDILSKEQSITDLSSTDSIPFHSLNPLPFAHGEAATPPERKRTEAKSNSAVEIYREIIKDNIEYDHLIQNCKIDKDRLDEIVDLMLETVCTARKTIRIAGDDYPAELVKSKFLKLNSSHIEFVLDCMRENTTKVRNIKQYLKAVLFNAPSTI
;
A
#
# COMPACT_ATOMS: atom_id res chain seq x y z
N TYR A 1 50.73 43.07 -1.72
CA TYR A 1 49.44 43.25 -2.47
C TYR A 1 49.18 42.01 -3.31
N LYS A 2 48.30 41.11 -2.83
CA LYS A 2 47.79 39.94 -3.59
C LYS A 2 46.33 40.21 -3.90
N ARG A 3 46.02 40.28 -5.18
CA ARG A 3 44.67 40.41 -5.72
C ARG A 3 43.93 39.10 -5.57
N GLN A 4 42.69 39.13 -5.06
CA GLN A 4 41.73 38.02 -5.08
C GLN A 4 41.07 37.92 -6.45
N PRO A 5 40.81 36.73 -6.97
CA PRO A 5 40.01 36.56 -8.18
C PRO A 5 38.50 36.63 -7.87
N THR A 6 37.84 37.40 -8.69
CA THR A 6 36.38 37.59 -8.74
C THR A 6 35.70 36.32 -9.15
N LEU A 7 34.65 35.89 -8.38
CA LEU A 7 33.73 34.82 -8.74
C LEU A 7 32.78 35.31 -9.83
N GLU A 8 32.91 34.75 -11.01
CA GLU A 8 31.94 34.92 -12.09
C GLU A 8 30.68 34.05 -11.85
N ASN A 9 29.53 34.65 -12.01
CA ASN A 9 28.21 34.09 -11.92
C ASN A 9 27.94 33.12 -13.08
N PRO A 10 27.52 31.84 -12.85
CA PRO A 10 27.05 30.99 -13.92
C PRO A 10 25.54 31.13 -14.10
N THR A 11 25.11 32.22 -14.76
CA THR A 11 23.74 32.36 -15.20
C THR A 11 23.68 32.52 -16.72
N GLN A 12 24.01 31.45 -17.43
CA GLN A 12 23.70 31.32 -18.85
C GLN A 12 24.04 29.90 -19.31
N LEU A 13 23.14 28.93 -19.13
CA LEU A 13 23.02 27.75 -20.00
C LEU A 13 21.69 27.07 -19.68
N ASN A 14 20.77 27.22 -20.57
CA ASN A 14 19.78 26.25 -21.06
C ASN A 14 18.54 26.98 -21.63
N LYS A 15 18.72 27.49 -22.84
CA LYS A 15 17.62 27.99 -23.68
C LYS A 15 17.54 27.24 -25.02
N ASP A 16 17.93 25.99 -25.10
CA ASP A 16 17.86 25.25 -26.37
C ASP A 16 17.38 23.79 -26.20
N ILE A 17 16.29 23.56 -25.45
CA ILE A 17 15.54 22.32 -25.55
C ILE A 17 14.04 22.66 -25.48
N LEU A 18 13.58 23.38 -26.48
CA LEU A 18 12.15 23.56 -26.71
C LEU A 18 11.89 23.68 -28.20
N SER A 19 11.95 22.57 -28.93
CA SER A 19 11.40 22.48 -30.29
C SER A 19 11.48 21.03 -30.76
N LYS A 20 10.55 20.19 -30.38
CA LYS A 20 10.06 19.04 -31.17
C LYS A 20 8.72 18.58 -30.60
N GLU A 21 7.71 19.40 -30.81
CA GLU A 21 6.35 18.90 -30.91
C GLU A 21 6.20 18.30 -32.31
N GLN A 22 6.06 17.00 -32.37
CA GLN A 22 5.48 16.34 -33.55
C GLN A 22 4.12 15.82 -33.15
N SER A 23 3.13 16.53 -33.67
CA SER A 23 1.72 16.15 -33.71
C SER A 23 1.58 14.78 -34.40
N ILE A 24 0.92 13.87 -33.69
CA ILE A 24 0.26 12.71 -34.29
C ILE A 24 -1.22 12.84 -33.97
N THR A 25 -1.90 13.59 -34.85
CA THR A 25 -3.34 13.48 -35.05
C THR A 25 -3.55 12.48 -36.18
N ASP A 26 -4.57 11.67 -36.02
CA ASP A 26 -5.30 10.81 -36.93
C ASP A 26 -5.15 9.31 -36.65
N LEU A 27 -6.17 8.80 -35.99
CA LEU A 27 -6.89 7.60 -36.37
C LEU A 27 -8.24 7.59 -35.63
N SER A 28 -9.14 8.40 -36.17
CA SER A 28 -10.58 8.26 -35.97
C SER A 28 -11.06 7.17 -36.93
N SER A 29 -11.40 6.02 -36.42
CA SER A 29 -12.22 5.03 -37.08
C SER A 29 -13.32 4.59 -36.15
N THR A 30 -14.42 5.30 -36.24
CA THR A 30 -15.74 4.90 -35.73
C THR A 30 -16.33 3.84 -36.65
N ASP A 31 -16.23 2.58 -36.28
CA ASP A 31 -17.09 1.55 -36.82
C ASP A 31 -18.40 1.49 -36.02
N SER A 32 -19.43 2.04 -36.64
CA SER A 32 -20.80 1.98 -36.16
C SER A 32 -21.35 0.57 -36.32
N ILE A 33 -21.64 -0.09 -35.19
CA ILE A 33 -22.40 -1.32 -35.17
C ILE A 33 -23.90 -0.98 -35.26
N PRO A 34 -24.68 -1.53 -36.20
CA PRO A 34 -26.10 -1.21 -36.34
C PRO A 34 -26.91 -1.85 -35.20
N PHE A 35 -27.67 -1.02 -34.55
CA PHE A 35 -28.63 -1.37 -33.53
C PHE A 35 -29.82 -2.13 -34.17
N HIS A 36 -29.84 -3.46 -34.05
CA HIS A 36 -31.03 -4.23 -34.41
C HIS A 36 -32.04 -4.17 -33.25
N SER A 37 -33.15 -3.51 -33.60
CA SER A 37 -34.43 -3.51 -32.87
C SER A 37 -34.84 -4.93 -32.57
N LEU A 38 -34.97 -5.28 -31.27
CA LEU A 38 -35.66 -6.48 -30.83
C LEU A 38 -36.86 -6.11 -29.94
N ASN A 39 -37.97 -6.65 -30.38
CA ASN A 39 -39.36 -6.56 -29.91
C ASN A 39 -39.56 -6.58 -28.38
N PRO A 40 -40.61 -5.93 -27.87
CA PRO A 40 -41.02 -6.02 -26.47
C PRO A 40 -41.69 -7.35 -26.18
N LEU A 41 -41.19 -8.10 -25.19
CA LEU A 41 -41.85 -9.27 -24.60
C LEU A 41 -42.82 -8.86 -23.52
N PRO A 42 -43.88 -9.63 -23.27
CA PRO A 42 -45.03 -9.21 -22.49
C PRO A 42 -44.80 -9.26 -20.98
N PHE A 43 -45.43 -8.33 -20.29
CA PHE A 43 -45.56 -8.25 -18.85
C PHE A 43 -46.08 -9.56 -18.23
N ALA A 44 -45.25 -10.19 -17.36
CA ALA A 44 -45.73 -11.14 -16.38
C ALA A 44 -45.51 -10.55 -14.99
N HIS A 45 -46.58 -10.32 -14.29
CA HIS A 45 -46.58 -10.01 -12.85
C HIS A 45 -45.99 -11.21 -12.08
N GLY A 46 -44.94 -10.96 -11.30
CA GLY A 46 -44.36 -11.96 -10.42
C GLY A 46 -43.43 -11.29 -9.39
N GLU A 47 -43.93 -11.24 -8.19
CA GLU A 47 -43.29 -11.13 -6.87
C GLU A 47 -41.87 -10.59 -6.75
N ALA A 48 -41.79 -9.54 -5.94
CA ALA A 48 -40.56 -8.92 -5.45
C ALA A 48 -39.67 -9.93 -4.69
N ALA A 49 -38.64 -10.45 -5.38
CA ALA A 49 -37.54 -11.13 -4.74
C ALA A 49 -36.39 -10.10 -4.55
N THR A 50 -36.22 -9.71 -3.30
CA THR A 50 -35.07 -8.90 -2.87
C THR A 50 -33.76 -9.63 -3.17
N PRO A 51 -32.73 -8.97 -3.76
CA PRO A 51 -31.49 -9.65 -4.10
C PRO A 51 -30.64 -9.94 -2.85
N PRO A 52 -30.01 -11.10 -2.74
CA PRO A 52 -29.05 -11.40 -1.65
C PRO A 52 -27.66 -10.85 -1.97
N GLU A 53 -27.52 -9.52 -2.09
CA GLU A 53 -26.23 -8.91 -2.46
C GLU A 53 -25.26 -8.73 -1.29
N ARG A 54 -25.75 -8.67 -0.04
CA ARG A 54 -24.88 -8.45 1.13
C ARG A 54 -24.01 -9.65 1.51
N LYS A 55 -24.47 -10.88 1.32
CA LYS A 55 -23.68 -12.07 1.69
C LYS A 55 -22.51 -12.39 0.73
N ARG A 56 -22.60 -11.95 -0.53
CA ARG A 56 -21.53 -12.20 -1.53
C ARG A 56 -20.32 -11.29 -1.37
N THR A 57 -20.51 -10.08 -0.87
CA THR A 57 -19.42 -9.12 -0.62
C THR A 57 -18.63 -9.48 0.63
N GLU A 58 -19.29 -9.94 1.69
CA GLU A 58 -18.61 -10.36 2.93
C GLU A 58 -17.76 -11.63 2.73
N ALA A 59 -18.26 -12.62 2.00
CA ALA A 59 -17.50 -13.84 1.71
C ALA A 59 -16.26 -13.58 0.84
N LYS A 60 -16.32 -12.67 -0.14
CA LYS A 60 -15.18 -12.26 -0.96
C LYS A 60 -14.18 -11.41 -0.18
N SER A 61 -14.65 -10.57 0.73
CA SER A 61 -13.82 -9.76 1.62
C SER A 61 -13.02 -10.62 2.58
N ASN A 62 -13.66 -11.60 3.23
CA ASN A 62 -13.01 -12.52 4.16
C ASN A 62 -11.95 -13.39 3.45
N SER A 63 -12.23 -13.83 2.22
CA SER A 63 -11.26 -14.56 1.40
C SER A 63 -10.03 -13.71 1.04
N ALA A 64 -10.21 -12.41 0.72
CA ALA A 64 -9.10 -11.52 0.41
C ALA A 64 -8.22 -11.22 1.64
N VAL A 65 -8.83 -11.04 2.81
CA VAL A 65 -8.10 -10.84 4.07
C VAL A 65 -7.25 -12.05 4.41
N GLU A 66 -7.80 -13.26 4.22
CA GLU A 66 -7.05 -14.49 4.48
C GLU A 66 -5.88 -14.67 3.52
N ILE A 67 -6.06 -14.36 2.25
CA ILE A 67 -4.96 -14.37 1.26
C ILE A 67 -3.84 -13.41 1.68
N TYR A 68 -4.16 -12.19 2.12
CA TYR A 68 -3.13 -11.27 2.59
C TYR A 68 -2.45 -11.74 3.88
N ARG A 69 -3.18 -12.42 4.77
CA ARG A 69 -2.60 -13.02 5.99
C ARG A 69 -1.52 -14.05 5.62
N GLU A 70 -1.82 -14.96 4.69
CA GLU A 70 -0.86 -15.96 4.23
C GLU A 70 0.36 -15.30 3.54
N ILE A 71 0.14 -14.34 2.64
CA ILE A 71 1.23 -13.59 1.98
C ILE A 71 2.13 -12.91 3.01
N ILE A 72 1.56 -12.29 4.04
CA ILE A 72 2.34 -11.62 5.10
C ILE A 72 3.16 -12.65 5.87
N LYS A 73 2.57 -13.77 6.28
CA LYS A 73 3.25 -14.83 7.01
C LYS A 73 4.40 -15.45 6.20
N ASP A 74 4.17 -15.70 4.91
CA ASP A 74 5.20 -16.22 4.00
C ASP A 74 6.36 -15.23 3.86
N ASN A 75 6.07 -13.94 3.64
CA ASN A 75 7.09 -12.92 3.47
C ASN A 75 7.99 -12.73 4.69
N ILE A 76 7.42 -12.83 5.90
CA ILE A 76 8.17 -12.68 7.16
C ILE A 76 8.77 -14.00 7.66
N GLU A 77 8.56 -15.11 6.94
CA GLU A 77 8.99 -16.43 7.39
C GLU A 77 8.47 -16.77 8.80
N TYR A 78 7.16 -16.60 8.99
CA TYR A 78 6.50 -16.65 10.31
C TYR A 78 6.86 -17.92 11.10
N ASP A 79 6.85 -19.09 10.45
CA ASP A 79 7.16 -20.37 11.10
C ASP A 79 8.62 -20.43 11.58
N HIS A 80 9.54 -19.81 10.86
CA HIS A 80 10.93 -19.68 11.28
C HIS A 80 11.08 -18.76 12.49
N LEU A 81 10.38 -17.63 12.49
CA LEU A 81 10.40 -16.67 13.61
C LEU A 81 9.83 -17.28 14.90
N ILE A 82 8.78 -18.10 14.84
CA ILE A 82 8.22 -18.81 16.01
C ILE A 82 9.21 -19.80 16.62
N GLN A 83 10.03 -20.44 15.79
CA GLN A 83 11.03 -21.40 16.29
C GLN A 83 12.15 -20.72 17.08
N ASN A 84 12.31 -19.41 16.94
CA ASN A 84 13.27 -18.62 17.70
C ASN A 84 12.75 -18.39 19.12
N CYS A 85 13.35 -19.04 20.12
CA CYS A 85 12.98 -18.95 21.55
C CYS A 85 13.03 -17.51 22.13
N LYS A 86 13.64 -16.57 21.42
CA LYS A 86 13.72 -15.17 21.85
C LYS A 86 12.50 -14.35 21.44
N ILE A 87 11.67 -14.88 20.55
CA ILE A 87 10.52 -14.18 19.99
C ILE A 87 9.26 -14.61 20.74
N ASP A 88 8.56 -13.64 21.30
CA ASP A 88 7.25 -13.81 21.90
C ASP A 88 6.20 -13.96 20.79
N LYS A 89 5.54 -15.11 20.76
CA LYS A 89 4.52 -15.42 19.75
C LYS A 89 3.37 -14.41 19.77
N ASP A 90 2.92 -14.00 20.96
CA ASP A 90 1.79 -13.08 21.06
C ASP A 90 2.15 -11.71 20.44
N ARG A 91 3.40 -11.28 20.61
CA ARG A 91 3.92 -10.06 19.97
C ARG A 91 4.02 -10.19 18.46
N LEU A 92 4.45 -11.34 17.98
CA LEU A 92 4.53 -11.61 16.54
C LEU A 92 3.12 -11.60 15.92
N ASP A 93 2.15 -12.21 16.58
CA ASP A 93 0.75 -12.23 16.14
C ASP A 93 0.16 -10.79 16.11
N GLU A 94 0.43 -9.96 17.14
CA GLU A 94 0.04 -8.54 17.13
C GLU A 94 0.62 -7.77 15.93
N ILE A 95 1.87 -8.04 15.57
CA ILE A 95 2.53 -7.41 14.40
C ILE A 95 1.85 -7.86 13.11
N VAL A 96 1.61 -9.15 12.93
CA VAL A 96 0.92 -9.70 11.75
C VAL A 96 -0.48 -9.10 11.60
N ASP A 97 -1.25 -9.03 12.68
CA ASP A 97 -2.59 -8.43 12.67
C ASP A 97 -2.55 -6.94 12.33
N LEU A 98 -1.58 -6.20 12.85
CA LEU A 98 -1.37 -4.79 12.51
C LEU A 98 -0.99 -4.58 11.04
N MET A 99 -0.13 -5.44 10.50
CA MET A 99 0.22 -5.44 9.08
C MET A 99 -1.01 -5.71 8.23
N LEU A 100 -1.80 -6.72 8.58
CA LEU A 100 -3.02 -7.09 7.90
C LEU A 100 -4.06 -5.96 7.90
N GLU A 101 -4.33 -5.36 9.09
CA GLU A 101 -5.20 -4.17 9.22
C GLU A 101 -4.76 -3.03 8.30
N THR A 102 -3.45 -2.83 8.20
CA THR A 102 -2.87 -1.75 7.40
C THR A 102 -2.96 -2.04 5.89
N VAL A 103 -2.68 -3.28 5.48
CA VAL A 103 -2.72 -3.72 4.07
C VAL A 103 -4.15 -3.80 3.54
N CYS A 104 -5.10 -4.24 4.36
CA CYS A 104 -6.51 -4.40 3.99
C CYS A 104 -7.34 -3.12 4.17
N THR A 105 -6.74 -2.00 4.57
CA THR A 105 -7.48 -0.76 4.78
C THR A 105 -8.14 -0.24 3.51
N ALA A 106 -9.38 0.22 3.61
CA ALA A 106 -10.10 0.89 2.52
C ALA A 106 -9.84 2.41 2.46
N ARG A 107 -9.03 2.96 3.37
CA ARG A 107 -8.70 4.39 3.41
C ARG A 107 -7.76 4.75 2.27
N LYS A 108 -7.88 5.98 1.75
CA LYS A 108 -6.98 6.51 0.73
C LYS A 108 -5.61 6.90 1.29
N THR A 109 -5.57 7.29 2.56
CA THR A 109 -4.35 7.70 3.26
C THR A 109 -4.25 7.00 4.62
N ILE A 110 -3.01 6.76 5.07
CA ILE A 110 -2.69 6.19 6.38
C ILE A 110 -1.73 7.14 7.08
N ARG A 111 -2.07 7.51 8.32
CA ARG A 111 -1.22 8.37 9.14
C ARG A 111 -0.13 7.56 9.84
N ILE A 112 1.13 7.96 9.61
CA ILE A 112 2.32 7.34 10.19
C ILE A 112 3.24 8.45 10.73
N ALA A 113 3.60 8.37 12.00
CA ALA A 113 4.49 9.33 12.68
C ALA A 113 4.06 10.81 12.58
N GLY A 114 2.78 11.07 12.31
CA GLY A 114 2.23 12.44 12.15
C GLY A 114 1.94 12.84 10.72
N ASP A 115 2.54 12.19 9.74
CA ASP A 115 2.36 12.46 8.31
C ASP A 115 1.33 11.52 7.67
N ASP A 116 0.64 12.02 6.63
CA ASP A 116 -0.34 11.26 5.89
C ASP A 116 0.27 10.72 4.59
N TYR A 117 0.38 9.39 4.47
CA TYR A 117 0.93 8.69 3.31
C TYR A 117 -0.19 8.05 2.49
N PRO A 118 -0.06 7.98 1.15
CA PRO A 118 -0.96 7.19 0.31
C PRO A 118 -1.01 5.74 0.78
N ALA A 119 -2.23 5.16 0.90
CA ALA A 119 -2.40 3.80 1.41
C ALA A 119 -1.65 2.76 0.56
N GLU A 120 -1.61 2.94 -0.76
CA GLU A 120 -0.90 2.05 -1.69
C GLU A 120 0.62 2.03 -1.44
N LEU A 121 1.21 3.19 -1.10
CA LEU A 121 2.62 3.27 -0.73
C LEU A 121 2.90 2.49 0.56
N VAL A 122 2.07 2.69 1.58
CA VAL A 122 2.20 1.99 2.87
C VAL A 122 2.03 0.48 2.67
N LYS A 123 0.99 0.06 1.94
CA LYS A 123 0.73 -1.34 1.59
C LYS A 123 1.93 -1.98 0.88
N SER A 124 2.49 -1.31 -0.13
CA SER A 124 3.68 -1.78 -0.86
C SER A 124 4.89 -1.97 0.05
N LYS A 125 5.12 -1.05 1.00
CA LYS A 125 6.22 -1.18 1.97
C LYS A 125 5.99 -2.33 2.94
N PHE A 126 4.77 -2.48 3.46
CA PHE A 126 4.43 -3.54 4.41
C PHE A 126 4.53 -4.94 3.79
N LEU A 127 4.15 -5.11 2.52
CA LEU A 127 4.27 -6.38 1.80
C LEU A 127 5.72 -6.73 1.41
N LYS A 128 6.67 -5.81 1.58
CA LYS A 128 8.11 -6.06 1.37
C LYS A 128 8.87 -6.39 2.65
N LEU A 129 8.20 -6.37 3.80
CA LEU A 129 8.82 -6.76 5.06
C LEU A 129 9.18 -8.24 5.04
N ASN A 130 10.34 -8.56 5.58
CA ASN A 130 10.85 -9.93 5.73
C ASN A 130 11.18 -10.23 7.21
N SER A 131 11.69 -11.42 7.49
CA SER A 131 12.06 -11.87 8.84
C SER A 131 13.03 -10.93 9.54
N SER A 132 14.08 -10.47 8.87
CA SER A 132 15.07 -9.54 9.45
C SER A 132 14.46 -8.20 9.87
N HIS A 133 13.52 -7.68 9.08
CA HIS A 133 12.80 -6.45 9.47
C HIS A 133 11.94 -6.67 10.71
N ILE A 134 11.31 -7.82 10.85
CA ILE A 134 10.49 -8.15 12.04
C ILE A 134 11.37 -8.33 13.28
N GLU A 135 12.52 -9.00 13.16
CA GLU A 135 13.49 -9.12 14.25
C GLU A 135 13.95 -7.74 14.74
N PHE A 136 14.31 -6.85 13.80
CA PHE A 136 14.67 -5.46 14.11
C PHE A 136 13.55 -4.72 14.85
N VAL A 137 12.29 -4.87 14.42
CA VAL A 137 11.13 -4.24 15.07
C VAL A 137 10.96 -4.77 16.51
N LEU A 138 11.11 -6.07 16.71
CA LEU A 138 11.03 -6.70 18.02
C LEU A 138 12.18 -6.25 18.93
N ASP A 139 13.38 -6.07 18.40
CA ASP A 139 14.52 -5.54 19.15
C ASP A 139 14.30 -4.08 19.56
N CYS A 140 13.82 -3.24 18.64
CA CYS A 140 13.42 -1.86 18.95
C CYS A 140 12.37 -1.78 20.06
N MET A 141 11.44 -2.75 20.12
CA MET A 141 10.44 -2.82 21.19
C MET A 141 11.04 -3.23 22.54
N ARG A 142 12.01 -4.15 22.54
CA ARG A 142 12.72 -4.58 23.75
C ARG A 142 13.62 -3.49 24.33
N GLU A 143 14.31 -2.76 23.47
CA GLU A 143 15.22 -1.68 23.87
C GLU A 143 14.47 -0.42 24.31
N ASN A 144 13.23 -0.26 23.87
CA ASN A 144 12.44 0.91 24.21
C ASN A 144 11.93 0.82 25.66
N THR A 145 12.69 1.42 26.57
CA THR A 145 12.34 1.52 27.99
C THR A 145 11.31 2.62 28.30
N THR A 146 10.99 3.47 27.31
CA THR A 146 10.03 4.54 27.50
C THR A 146 8.60 4.02 27.39
N LYS A 147 7.70 4.51 28.25
CA LYS A 147 6.28 4.14 28.20
C LYS A 147 5.64 4.70 26.92
N VAL A 148 5.50 3.86 25.90
CA VAL A 148 4.84 4.24 24.64
C VAL A 148 3.35 4.43 24.91
N ARG A 149 2.85 5.64 24.66
CA ARG A 149 1.43 5.98 24.89
C ARG A 149 0.49 5.27 23.89
N ASN A 150 0.94 5.06 22.66
CA ASN A 150 0.18 4.37 21.61
C ASN A 150 1.08 3.36 20.87
N ILE A 151 1.06 2.12 21.33
CA ILE A 151 1.89 1.04 20.79
C ILE A 151 1.60 0.74 19.30
N LYS A 152 0.34 0.77 18.89
CA LYS A 152 -0.04 0.53 17.49
C LYS A 152 0.55 1.59 16.54
N GLN A 153 0.54 2.86 16.94
CA GLN A 153 1.12 3.93 16.12
C GLN A 153 2.65 3.86 16.08
N TYR A 154 3.27 3.54 17.19
CA TYR A 154 4.70 3.30 17.28
C TYR A 154 5.11 2.15 16.36
N LEU A 155 4.45 1.00 16.44
CA LEU A 155 4.73 -0.16 15.58
C LEU A 155 4.54 0.16 14.11
N LYS A 156 3.47 0.87 13.72
CA LYS A 156 3.28 1.30 12.32
C LYS A 156 4.46 2.14 11.82
N ALA A 157 4.97 3.04 12.64
CA ALA A 157 6.11 3.88 12.28
C ALA A 157 7.40 3.08 12.13
N VAL A 158 7.68 2.16 13.06
CA VAL A 158 8.88 1.32 13.02
C VAL A 158 8.83 0.38 11.81
N LEU A 159 7.71 -0.31 11.59
CA LEU A 159 7.49 -1.19 10.43
C LEU A 159 7.62 -0.44 9.09
N PHE A 160 7.08 0.78 9.00
CA PHE A 160 7.18 1.61 7.80
C PHE A 160 8.61 2.02 7.47
N ASN A 161 9.43 2.26 8.49
CA ASN A 161 10.81 2.70 8.34
C ASN A 161 11.80 1.53 8.26
N ALA A 162 11.48 0.35 8.76
CA ALA A 162 12.36 -0.81 8.80
C ALA A 162 13.09 -1.09 7.46
N PRO A 163 12.41 -1.12 6.28
CA PRO A 163 13.08 -1.37 5.00
C PRO A 163 14.09 -0.29 4.57
N SER A 164 14.12 0.84 5.28
CA SER A 164 15.04 1.94 5.00
C SER A 164 16.14 2.06 6.06
N THR A 165 16.07 1.25 7.12
CA THR A 165 16.96 1.32 8.29
C THR A 165 17.98 0.18 8.27
N ILE A 166 17.62 -0.98 7.75
CA ILE A 166 18.46 -2.17 7.61
C ILE A 166 18.70 -2.56 6.16
#